data_23879f639a9502d106d6d46f87c45d18
#
_entry.id   23879f639a9502d106d6d46f87c45d18
#
_cell.length_a   1.000
_cell.length_b   1.000
_cell.length_c   1.000
_cell.angle_alpha   90.00
_cell.angle_beta   90.00
_cell.angle_gamma   90.00
#
_symmetry.space_group_name_H-M   'P 1'
#
loop_
_entity.id
_entity.type
_entity.pdbx_description
1 polymer ?
#
loop_
_entity_poly.entity_id
_entity_poly.type
_entity_poly.pdbx_seq_one_letter_code
_entity_poly.pdbx_strand_id
1 'polypeptide(L)'
;MNPARVQQILGSFDKIRILVLGDFMIDEYRYGRAERLSPEAPVPVILETGVRQLPGGAGNVVKNLESLKIKNTALGVCGQDQEAEVMRGLLSGCEELSLIADRSRPTTKKMRIVAGTQQICRLDQEDA
;
A
#
# COMPACT_ATOMS: atom_id res chain seq x y z
N MET A 1 -32.01 5.73 -0.80
CA MET A 1 -31.58 5.47 0.59
C MET A 1 -31.90 6.72 1.43
N ASN A 2 -32.50 6.56 2.63
CA ASN A 2 -32.88 7.70 3.47
C ASN A 2 -31.62 8.38 4.06
N PRO A 3 -31.39 9.70 3.81
CA PRO A 3 -30.20 10.41 4.30
C PRO A 3 -30.03 10.35 5.83
N ALA A 4 -31.12 10.43 6.59
CA ALA A 4 -31.08 10.34 8.05
C ALA A 4 -30.56 8.95 8.52
N ARG A 5 -30.95 7.88 7.83
CA ARG A 5 -30.47 6.52 8.13
C ARG A 5 -28.96 6.38 7.81
N VAL A 6 -28.50 7.00 6.74
CA VAL A 6 -27.05 7.02 6.39
C VAL A 6 -26.26 7.71 7.49
N GLN A 7 -26.69 8.90 7.91
CA GLN A 7 -26.03 9.64 8.99
C GLN A 7 -26.01 8.85 10.30
N GLN A 8 -27.10 8.17 10.64
CA GLN A 8 -27.17 7.32 11.84
C GLN A 8 -26.15 6.17 11.77
N ILE A 9 -26.00 5.51 10.60
CA ILE A 9 -25.05 4.42 10.40
C ILE A 9 -23.62 4.97 10.52
N LEU A 10 -23.29 6.04 9.80
CA LEU A 10 -21.96 6.66 9.85
C LEU A 10 -21.59 7.14 11.27
N GLY A 11 -22.55 7.69 12.00
CA GLY A 11 -22.37 8.13 13.39
C GLY A 11 -22.19 6.99 14.40
N SER A 12 -22.30 5.72 13.98
CA SER A 12 -22.02 4.56 14.84
C SER A 12 -20.65 3.93 14.59
N PHE A 13 -19.89 4.40 13.60
CA PHE A 13 -18.61 3.81 13.19
C PHE A 13 -17.53 3.91 14.26
N ASP A 14 -17.56 4.94 15.10
CA ASP A 14 -16.67 5.14 16.24
C ASP A 14 -16.78 4.04 17.33
N LYS A 15 -17.90 3.31 17.34
CA LYS A 15 -18.18 2.19 18.27
C LYS A 15 -17.72 0.84 17.73
N ILE A 16 -17.32 0.79 16.47
CA ILE A 16 -16.91 -0.45 15.80
C ILE A 16 -15.39 -0.62 15.97
N ARG A 17 -14.98 -1.87 16.22
CA ARG A 17 -13.59 -2.30 16.19
C ARG A 17 -13.44 -3.42 15.17
N ILE A 18 -12.47 -3.32 14.29
CA ILE A 18 -12.24 -4.28 13.21
C ILE A 18 -10.82 -4.82 13.31
N LEU A 19 -10.69 -6.16 13.30
CA LEU A 19 -9.42 -6.83 13.07
C LEU A 19 -9.25 -7.04 11.56
N VAL A 20 -8.16 -6.52 11.02
CA VAL A 20 -7.73 -6.76 9.65
C VAL A 20 -6.60 -7.79 9.68
N LEU A 21 -6.89 -8.99 9.21
CA LEU A 21 -5.94 -10.07 9.05
C LEU A 21 -5.71 -10.32 7.56
N GLY A 22 -4.47 -10.28 7.09
CA GLY A 22 -4.20 -10.52 5.67
C GLY A 22 -2.78 -10.17 5.24
N ASP A 23 -2.58 -10.15 3.91
CA ASP A 23 -1.30 -9.85 3.30
C ASP A 23 -1.11 -8.34 3.18
N PHE A 24 -0.06 -7.86 3.83
CA PHE A 24 0.37 -6.48 3.77
C PHE A 24 1.50 -6.34 2.74
N MET A 25 1.39 -5.34 1.87
CA MET A 25 2.36 -5.07 0.82
C MET A 25 2.51 -3.57 0.60
N ILE A 26 3.63 -3.17 0.02
CA ILE A 26 3.85 -1.79 -0.41
C ILE A 26 3.51 -1.68 -1.89
N ASP A 27 2.56 -0.81 -2.22
CA ASP A 27 2.36 -0.33 -3.57
C ASP A 27 3.24 0.90 -3.80
N GLU A 28 4.32 0.73 -4.58
CA GLU A 28 5.24 1.81 -4.93
C GLU A 28 4.97 2.28 -6.36
N TYR A 29 4.79 3.58 -6.54
CA TYR A 29 4.64 4.22 -7.83
C TYR A 29 5.86 5.07 -8.11
N ARG A 30 6.61 4.75 -9.16
CA ARG A 30 7.70 5.56 -9.70
C ARG A 30 7.21 6.30 -10.92
N TYR A 31 7.05 7.60 -10.76
CA TYR A 31 6.61 8.48 -11.82
C TYR A 31 7.79 9.00 -12.61
N GLY A 32 7.64 9.11 -13.93
CA GLY A 32 8.69 9.64 -14.77
C GLY A 32 8.20 10.10 -16.13
N ARG A 33 9.16 10.53 -16.96
CA ARG A 33 8.92 10.93 -18.35
C ARG A 33 9.72 10.01 -19.28
N ALA A 34 9.04 9.53 -20.33
CA ALA A 34 9.66 8.75 -21.39
C ALA A 34 9.97 9.71 -22.56
N GLU A 35 11.22 10.16 -22.66
CA GLU A 35 11.63 11.16 -23.66
C GLU A 35 12.45 10.55 -24.81
N ARG A 36 13.02 9.36 -24.61
CA ARG A 36 13.86 8.70 -25.60
C ARG A 36 13.79 7.18 -25.47
N LEU A 37 14.19 6.49 -26.53
CA LEU A 37 14.45 5.04 -26.48
C LEU A 37 15.88 4.78 -26.01
N SER A 38 16.08 3.61 -25.40
CA SER A 38 17.41 3.13 -25.02
C SER A 38 18.23 2.81 -26.29
N PRO A 39 19.53 3.15 -26.32
CA PRO A 39 20.41 2.69 -27.40
C PRO A 39 20.74 1.18 -27.31
N GLU A 40 20.47 0.55 -26.16
CA GLU A 40 20.83 -0.86 -25.89
C GLU A 40 19.69 -1.83 -26.21
N ALA A 41 18.43 -1.36 -26.21
CA ALA A 41 17.25 -2.18 -26.47
C ALA A 41 16.06 -1.31 -26.89
N PRO A 42 15.04 -1.84 -27.59
CA PRO A 42 13.87 -1.08 -28.03
C PRO A 42 12.88 -0.83 -26.87
N VAL A 43 13.38 -0.23 -25.78
CA VAL A 43 12.61 0.11 -24.58
C VAL A 43 12.74 1.59 -24.25
N PRO A 44 11.73 2.24 -23.66
CA PRO A 44 11.84 3.63 -23.24
C PRO A 44 12.81 3.80 -22.07
N VAL A 45 13.55 4.89 -22.07
CA VAL A 45 14.30 5.39 -20.91
C VAL A 45 13.37 6.29 -20.12
N ILE A 46 13.12 5.94 -18.86
CA ILE A 46 12.26 6.72 -17.96
C ILE A 46 13.14 7.60 -17.08
N LEU A 47 12.98 8.91 -17.21
CA LEU A 47 13.57 9.88 -16.30
C LEU A 47 12.64 10.03 -15.09
N GLU A 48 13.05 9.47 -13.95
CA GLU A 48 12.26 9.51 -12.71
C GLU A 48 12.06 10.96 -12.23
N THR A 49 10.83 11.29 -11.86
CA THR A 49 10.44 12.61 -11.35
C THR A 49 9.89 12.55 -9.93
N GLY A 50 9.54 11.38 -9.44
CA GLY A 50 9.06 11.20 -8.08
C GLY A 50 8.66 9.77 -7.75
N VAL A 51 8.60 9.49 -6.45
CA VAL A 51 8.20 8.19 -5.91
C VAL A 51 7.06 8.42 -4.90
N ARG A 52 6.07 7.54 -4.93
CA ARG A 52 4.99 7.49 -3.95
C ARG A 52 4.79 6.06 -3.48
N GLN A 53 4.75 5.88 -2.16
CA GLN A 53 4.48 4.59 -1.54
C GLN A 53 3.13 4.63 -0.82
N LEU A 54 2.36 3.57 -0.95
CA LEU A 54 1.06 3.39 -0.32
C LEU A 54 0.97 1.97 0.25
N PRO A 55 0.22 1.78 1.35
CA PRO A 55 -0.06 0.43 1.81
C PRO A 55 -1.05 -0.25 0.88
N GLY A 56 -0.67 -1.41 0.32
CA GLY A 56 -1.48 -2.25 -0.54
C GLY A 56 -2.08 -3.45 0.21
N GLY A 57 -2.92 -4.21 -0.47
CA GLY A 57 -3.57 -5.38 0.12
C GLY A 57 -4.36 -5.05 1.39
N ALA A 58 -4.12 -5.80 2.47
CA ALA A 58 -4.74 -5.57 3.78
C ALA A 58 -4.42 -4.16 4.32
N GLY A 59 -3.24 -3.60 4.00
CA GLY A 59 -2.88 -2.24 4.38
C GLY A 59 -3.79 -1.16 3.78
N ASN A 60 -4.27 -1.35 2.55
CA ASN A 60 -5.25 -0.46 1.95
C ASN A 60 -6.60 -0.52 2.67
N VAL A 61 -7.00 -1.70 3.16
CA VAL A 61 -8.22 -1.85 3.98
C VAL A 61 -8.08 -1.06 5.27
N VAL A 62 -6.93 -1.16 5.95
CA VAL A 62 -6.62 -0.36 7.15
C VAL A 62 -6.78 1.14 6.87
N LYS A 63 -6.19 1.65 5.79
CA LYS A 63 -6.31 3.09 5.43
C LYS A 63 -7.75 3.53 5.14
N ASN A 64 -8.56 2.65 4.55
CA ASN A 64 -9.99 2.94 4.35
C ASN A 64 -10.75 3.00 5.68
N LEU A 65 -10.46 2.09 6.62
CA LEU A 65 -11.06 2.10 7.95
C LEU A 65 -10.65 3.35 8.74
N GLU A 66 -9.37 3.76 8.67
CA GLU A 66 -8.87 5.00 9.28
C GLU A 66 -9.62 6.23 8.72
N SER A 67 -9.81 6.30 7.41
CA SER A 67 -10.52 7.42 6.77
C SER A 67 -11.99 7.48 7.18
N LEU A 68 -12.58 6.34 7.53
CA LEU A 68 -13.94 6.24 8.09
C LEU A 68 -13.98 6.43 9.62
N LYS A 69 -12.82 6.69 10.25
CA LYS A 69 -12.66 6.81 11.72
C LYS A 69 -13.08 5.56 12.49
N ILE A 70 -12.96 4.40 11.85
CA ILE A 70 -13.22 3.10 12.48
C ILE A 70 -11.92 2.64 13.15
N LYS A 71 -12.01 2.30 14.44
CA LYS A 71 -10.89 1.72 15.18
C LYS A 71 -10.54 0.36 14.61
N ASN A 72 -9.26 0.15 14.35
CA ASN A 72 -8.81 -1.09 13.74
C ASN A 72 -7.50 -1.58 14.34
N THR A 73 -7.39 -2.90 14.40
CA THR A 73 -6.17 -3.65 14.71
C THR A 73 -5.75 -4.38 13.45
N ALA A 74 -4.48 -4.31 13.11
CA ALA A 74 -3.94 -4.98 11.93
C ALA A 74 -2.96 -6.10 12.34
N LEU A 75 -3.13 -7.29 11.75
CA LEU A 75 -2.29 -8.44 11.98
C LEU A 75 -1.84 -9.05 10.65
N GLY A 76 -0.55 -9.23 10.45
CA GLY A 76 0.00 -9.82 9.23
C GLY A 76 1.45 -10.25 9.39
N VAL A 77 2.06 -10.65 8.26
CA VAL A 77 3.45 -11.06 8.18
C VAL A 77 4.20 -10.11 7.24
N CYS A 78 5.43 -9.76 7.60
CA CYS A 78 6.34 -9.00 6.75
C CYS A 78 7.74 -9.61 6.80
N GLY A 79 8.64 -9.16 5.94
CA GLY A 79 10.06 -9.49 6.03
C GLY A 79 10.74 -8.83 7.22
N GLN A 80 12.01 -9.14 7.42
CA GLN A 80 12.88 -8.44 8.35
C GLN A 80 13.80 -7.49 7.57
N ASP A 81 13.21 -6.46 6.97
CA ASP A 81 13.86 -5.56 6.01
C ASP A 81 13.41 -4.11 6.20
N GLN A 82 13.99 -3.22 5.40
CA GLN A 82 13.67 -1.80 5.42
C GLN A 82 12.22 -1.53 4.97
N GLU A 83 11.70 -2.33 4.06
CA GLU A 83 10.33 -2.25 3.57
C GLU A 83 9.31 -2.52 4.70
N ALA A 84 9.63 -3.39 5.66
CA ALA A 84 8.80 -3.60 6.85
C ALA A 84 8.69 -2.32 7.69
N GLU A 85 9.76 -1.55 7.84
CA GLU A 85 9.74 -0.28 8.57
C GLU A 85 8.94 0.78 7.81
N VAL A 86 9.07 0.83 6.49
CA VAL A 86 8.23 1.69 5.64
C VAL A 86 6.75 1.34 5.84
N MET A 87 6.39 0.05 5.82
CA MET A 87 5.01 -0.40 6.04
C MET A 87 4.49 0.03 7.42
N ARG A 88 5.30 -0.12 8.48
CA ARG A 88 4.92 0.36 9.84
C ARG A 88 4.64 1.86 9.84
N GLY A 89 5.48 2.64 9.17
CA GLY A 89 5.28 4.08 9.02
C GLY A 89 3.98 4.43 8.28
N LEU A 90 3.69 3.73 7.18
CA LEU A 90 2.47 3.93 6.39
C LEU A 90 1.19 3.60 7.19
N LEU A 91 1.26 2.65 8.13
CA LEU A 91 0.14 2.19 8.95
C LEU A 91 0.12 2.78 10.37
N SER A 92 0.85 3.86 10.62
CA SER A 92 0.99 4.50 11.94
C SER A 92 -0.34 5.04 12.53
N GLY A 93 -1.39 5.15 11.74
CA GLY A 93 -2.74 5.53 12.20
C GLY A 93 -3.59 4.36 12.71
N CYS A 94 -3.11 3.12 12.61
CA CYS A 94 -3.77 1.94 13.16
C CYS A 94 -3.75 1.97 14.69
N GLU A 95 -4.85 1.57 15.35
CA GLU A 95 -4.91 1.53 16.83
C GLU A 95 -3.88 0.54 17.40
N GLU A 96 -3.74 -0.60 16.75
CA GLU A 96 -2.74 -1.62 17.06
C GLU A 96 -2.25 -2.29 15.79
N LEU A 97 -0.93 -2.35 15.60
CA LEU A 97 -0.28 -2.93 14.44
C LEU A 97 0.68 -4.05 14.88
N SER A 98 0.36 -5.28 14.50
CA SER A 98 1.18 -6.47 14.74
C SER A 98 1.61 -7.06 13.40
N LEU A 99 2.78 -6.66 12.91
CA LEU A 99 3.44 -7.27 11.76
C LEU A 99 4.53 -8.22 12.26
N ILE A 100 4.28 -9.51 12.11
CA ILE A 100 5.21 -10.59 12.50
C ILE A 100 6.33 -10.61 11.46
N ALA A 101 7.57 -10.44 11.91
CA ALA A 101 8.73 -10.48 11.03
C ALA A 101 9.13 -11.93 10.72
N ASP A 102 9.19 -12.27 9.44
CA ASP A 102 9.66 -13.55 8.92
C ASP A 102 10.96 -13.32 8.13
N ARG A 103 12.06 -13.99 8.57
CA ARG A 103 13.37 -13.89 7.93
C ARG A 103 13.47 -14.64 6.60
N SER A 104 12.56 -15.56 6.35
CA SER A 104 12.59 -16.41 5.16
C SER A 104 12.05 -15.72 3.92
N ARG A 105 11.38 -14.56 4.06
CA ARG A 105 10.74 -13.86 2.96
C ARG A 105 10.99 -12.35 3.01
N PRO A 106 11.02 -11.65 1.86
CA PRO A 106 11.00 -10.19 1.84
C PRO A 106 9.60 -9.66 2.18
N THR A 107 9.54 -8.40 2.61
CA THR A 107 8.28 -7.67 2.63
C THR A 107 7.80 -7.47 1.20
N THR A 108 6.58 -7.89 0.90
CA THR A 108 6.02 -7.80 -0.45
C THR A 108 5.96 -6.34 -0.91
N LYS A 109 6.52 -6.07 -2.09
CA LYS A 109 6.48 -4.75 -2.73
C LYS A 109 6.14 -4.88 -4.21
N LYS A 110 5.16 -4.10 -4.64
CA LYS A 110 4.73 -4.02 -6.04
C LYS A 110 5.06 -2.64 -6.59
N MET A 111 6.14 -2.57 -7.35
CA MET A 111 6.64 -1.32 -7.94
C MET A 111 6.03 -1.13 -9.33
N ARG A 112 5.37 0.01 -9.55
CA ARG A 112 4.80 0.40 -10.84
C ARG A 112 5.58 1.57 -11.41
N ILE A 113 6.09 1.40 -12.62
CA ILE A 113 6.76 2.46 -13.36
C ILE A 113 5.73 3.12 -14.27
N VAL A 114 5.52 4.42 -14.07
CA VAL A 114 4.48 5.20 -14.74
C VAL A 114 5.12 6.36 -15.50
N ALA A 115 4.88 6.44 -16.80
CA ALA A 115 5.32 7.54 -17.65
C ALA A 115 4.08 8.36 -18.08
N GLY A 116 3.99 9.61 -17.62
CA GLY A 116 2.79 10.42 -17.80
C GLY A 116 1.59 9.77 -17.12
N THR A 117 0.62 9.30 -17.92
CA THR A 117 -0.59 8.60 -17.42
C THR A 117 -0.54 7.08 -17.64
N GLN A 118 0.51 6.57 -18.29
CA GLN A 118 0.60 5.17 -18.67
C GLN A 118 1.50 4.38 -17.73
N GLN A 119 1.04 3.24 -17.23
CA GLN A 119 1.88 2.27 -16.55
C GLN A 119 2.71 1.50 -17.61
N ILE A 120 4.03 1.58 -17.50
CA ILE A 120 4.97 0.95 -18.44
C ILE A 120 5.22 -0.50 -18.06
N CYS A 121 5.51 -0.74 -16.78
CA CYS A 121 5.72 -2.09 -16.26
C CYS A 121 5.43 -2.14 -14.76
N ARG A 122 5.41 -3.38 -14.22
CA ARG A 122 5.38 -3.64 -12.78
C ARG A 122 6.50 -4.62 -12.43
N LEU A 123 7.19 -4.32 -11.35
CA LEU A 123 8.19 -5.20 -10.72
C LEU A 123 7.64 -5.64 -9.38
N ASP A 124 7.53 -6.95 -9.17
CA ASP A 124 7.04 -7.53 -7.93
C ASP A 124 8.22 -8.14 -7.16
N GLN A 125 8.37 -7.72 -5.90
CA GLN A 125 9.30 -8.29 -4.93
C GLN A 125 8.46 -9.06 -3.92
N GLU A 126 8.37 -10.35 -4.12
CA GLU A 126 7.62 -11.28 -3.26
C GLU A 126 8.22 -12.69 -3.38
N ASP A 127 7.96 -13.56 -2.40
CA ASP A 127 8.20 -14.99 -2.56
C ASP A 127 7.14 -15.59 -3.47
N ALA A 128 7.56 -16.39 -4.44
CA ALA A 128 6.72 -17.11 -5.40
C ALA A 128 6.23 -18.44 -4.84
#